data_744b06ae586f1af2925f7ab472541efd
#
_entry.id   744b06ae586f1af2925f7ab472541efd
#
_cell.length_a   1.000
_cell.length_b   1.000
_cell.length_c   1.000
_cell.angle_alpha   90.00
_cell.angle_beta   90.00
_cell.angle_gamma   90.00
#
_symmetry.space_group_name_H-M   'P 1'
#
loop_
_entity.id
_entity.type
_entity.pdbx_description
1 polymer ?
#
loop_
_entity_poly.entity_id
_entity_poly.type
_entity_poly.pdbx_seq_one_letter_code
_entity_poly.pdbx_strand_id
1 'polypeptide(L)'
;MKSILEQVFNTFLKDVCKELNITTGVILSKTREQPYVTIRHFLMHAAVTHFQLTLTFTGKIFNMHHASVIHARDKVSKVINKRELTFSEKIYIEAINSALSRVRLN
;
A
#
# COMPACT_ATOMS: atom_id res chain seq x y z
N MET A 1 4.09 -20.89 6.83
CA MET A 1 5.03 -19.95 7.48
C MET A 1 5.21 -18.73 6.61
N LYS A 2 5.09 -17.54 7.20
CA LYS A 2 5.28 -16.31 6.46
C LYS A 2 6.76 -15.99 6.30
N SER A 3 7.15 -15.49 5.12
CA SER A 3 8.50 -15.04 4.91
C SER A 3 8.79 -13.80 5.76
N ILE A 4 10.08 -13.50 5.93
CA ILE A 4 10.50 -12.29 6.65
C ILE A 4 9.95 -11.05 5.93
N LEU A 5 10.02 -11.05 4.61
CA LEU A 5 9.57 -9.91 3.80
C LEU A 5 8.06 -9.68 3.96
N GLU A 6 7.29 -10.75 4.03
CA GLU A 6 5.85 -10.68 4.26
C GLU A 6 5.56 -10.10 5.65
N GLN A 7 6.29 -10.53 6.66
CA GLN A 7 6.12 -10.02 8.02
C GLN A 7 6.47 -8.54 8.10
N VAL A 8 7.54 -8.13 7.44
CA VAL A 8 7.97 -6.73 7.39
C VAL A 8 6.90 -5.89 6.68
N PHE A 9 6.35 -6.40 5.58
CA PHE A 9 5.29 -5.69 4.88
C PHE A 9 4.04 -5.55 5.75
N ASN A 10 3.66 -6.59 6.48
CA ASN A 10 2.51 -6.53 7.38
C ASN A 10 2.69 -5.46 8.46
N THR A 11 3.89 -5.34 9.01
CA THR A 11 4.20 -4.31 9.99
C THR A 11 4.10 -2.91 9.36
N PHE A 12 4.64 -2.76 8.16
CA PHE A 12 4.56 -1.51 7.40
C PHE A 12 3.09 -1.13 7.14
N LEU A 13 2.28 -2.08 6.72
CA LEU A 13 0.85 -1.84 6.45
C LEU A 13 0.13 -1.36 7.70
N LYS A 14 0.39 -1.99 8.84
CA LYS A 14 -0.19 -1.57 10.12
C LYS A 14 0.24 -0.15 10.49
N ASP A 15 1.50 0.19 10.26
CA ASP A 15 2.03 1.52 10.54
C ASP A 15 1.33 2.59 9.69
N VAL A 16 1.16 2.33 8.41
CA VAL A 16 0.46 3.26 7.51
C VAL A 16 -0.98 3.46 7.97
N CYS A 17 -1.67 2.37 8.27
CA CYS A 17 -3.05 2.44 8.74
C CYS A 17 -3.16 3.24 10.04
N LYS A 18 -2.24 3.01 10.97
CA LYS A 18 -2.22 3.74 12.24
C LYS A 18 -2.02 5.24 12.01
N GLU A 19 -1.09 5.60 11.13
CA GLU A 19 -0.80 7.00 10.83
C GLU A 19 -1.99 7.69 10.17
N LEU A 20 -2.73 6.97 9.33
CA LEU A 20 -3.92 7.50 8.66
C LEU A 20 -5.19 7.35 9.51
N ASN A 21 -5.06 6.78 10.71
CA ASN A 21 -6.18 6.57 11.64
C ASN A 21 -7.31 5.73 11.04
N ILE A 22 -6.91 4.64 10.36
CA ILE A 22 -7.85 3.66 9.80
C ILE A 22 -7.47 2.28 10.29
N THR A 23 -8.40 1.31 10.17
CA THR A 23 -8.12 -0.06 10.58
C THR A 23 -7.54 -0.85 9.40
N THR A 24 -6.71 -1.84 9.71
CA THR A 24 -6.22 -2.76 8.68
C THR A 24 -7.38 -3.56 8.09
N GLY A 25 -8.40 -3.84 8.91
CA GLY A 25 -9.57 -4.59 8.45
C GLY A 25 -10.30 -3.91 7.29
N VAL A 26 -10.49 -2.58 7.34
CA VAL A 26 -11.18 -1.88 6.27
C VAL A 26 -10.31 -1.85 4.99
N ILE A 27 -9.00 -1.74 5.14
CA ILE A 27 -8.08 -1.75 3.99
C ILE A 27 -8.06 -3.11 3.30
N LEU A 28 -8.11 -4.19 4.09
CA LEU A 28 -8.07 -5.56 3.55
C LEU A 28 -9.45 -6.09 3.19
N SER A 29 -10.50 -5.31 3.42
CA SER A 29 -11.86 -5.68 3.05
C SER A 29 -12.09 -5.45 1.54
N LYS A 30 -13.27 -5.85 1.07
CA LYS A 30 -13.65 -5.65 -0.33
C LYS A 30 -14.38 -4.33 -0.57
N THR A 31 -14.30 -3.40 0.38
CA THR A 31 -14.98 -2.12 0.24
C THR A 31 -14.49 -1.38 -1.01
N ARG A 32 -15.42 -0.72 -1.69
CA ARG A 32 -15.12 0.15 -2.83
C ARG A 32 -15.27 1.62 -2.48
N GLU A 33 -15.42 1.92 -1.19
CA GLU A 33 -15.60 3.28 -0.73
C GLU A 33 -14.26 4.03 -0.67
N GLN A 34 -14.31 5.32 -1.00
CA GLN A 34 -13.18 6.20 -0.80
C GLN A 34 -13.19 6.71 0.64
N PRO A 35 -12.00 6.98 1.22
CA PRO A 35 -10.67 6.97 0.58
C PRO A 35 -9.97 5.60 0.60
N TYR A 36 -10.65 4.56 1.09
CA TYR A 36 -10.01 3.26 1.33
C TYR A 36 -9.47 2.63 0.05
N VAL A 37 -10.19 2.79 -1.07
CA VAL A 37 -9.74 2.24 -2.36
C VAL A 37 -8.41 2.89 -2.77
N THR A 38 -8.32 4.20 -2.66
CA THR A 38 -7.09 4.93 -3.02
C THR A 38 -5.93 4.54 -2.11
N ILE A 39 -6.16 4.48 -0.80
CA ILE A 39 -5.12 4.08 0.15
C ILE A 39 -4.64 2.66 -0.14
N ARG A 40 -5.56 1.75 -0.44
CA ARG A 40 -5.22 0.37 -0.82
C ARG A 40 -4.31 0.34 -2.05
N HIS A 41 -4.60 1.18 -3.06
CA HIS A 41 -3.76 1.28 -4.25
C HIS A 41 -2.34 1.73 -3.91
N PHE A 42 -2.20 2.71 -3.02
CA PHE A 42 -0.87 3.14 -2.56
C PHE A 42 -0.12 2.03 -1.84
N LEU A 43 -0.83 1.23 -1.03
CA LEU A 43 -0.21 0.10 -0.33
C LEU A 43 0.20 -1.02 -1.28
N MET A 44 -0.61 -1.30 -2.31
CA MET A 44 -0.25 -2.28 -3.33
C MET A 44 0.98 -1.82 -4.12
N HIS A 45 1.04 -0.54 -4.46
CA HIS A 45 2.20 0.03 -5.14
C HIS A 45 3.46 -0.15 -4.28
N ALA A 46 3.36 0.15 -2.98
CA ALA A 46 4.49 -0.01 -2.07
C ALA A 46 4.93 -1.47 -1.97
N ALA A 47 3.97 -2.40 -1.90
CA ALA A 47 4.27 -3.83 -1.82
C ALA A 47 5.11 -4.28 -3.01
N VAL A 48 4.74 -3.87 -4.21
CA VAL A 48 5.43 -4.29 -5.44
C VAL A 48 6.74 -3.53 -5.64
N THR A 49 6.75 -2.21 -5.41
CA THR A 49 7.92 -1.39 -5.75
C THR A 49 8.96 -1.31 -4.65
N HIS A 50 8.54 -1.24 -3.39
CA HIS A 50 9.48 -1.10 -2.27
C HIS A 50 9.82 -2.43 -1.61
N PHE A 51 8.87 -3.33 -1.51
CA PHE A 51 9.08 -4.63 -0.89
C PHE A 51 9.34 -5.73 -1.90
N GLN A 52 9.19 -5.43 -3.19
CA GLN A 52 9.44 -6.37 -4.29
C GLN A 52 8.66 -7.67 -4.17
N LEU A 53 7.45 -7.58 -3.60
CA LEU A 53 6.55 -8.72 -3.57
C LEU A 53 6.00 -8.96 -4.96
N THR A 54 5.72 -10.22 -5.29
CA THR A 54 5.16 -10.53 -6.61
C THR A 54 3.74 -9.98 -6.73
N LEU A 55 3.29 -9.80 -7.96
CA LEU A 55 1.92 -9.35 -8.22
C LEU A 55 0.90 -10.33 -7.67
N THR A 56 1.12 -11.62 -7.87
CA THR A 56 0.23 -12.67 -7.39
C THR A 56 0.17 -12.68 -5.86
N PHE A 57 1.32 -12.58 -5.21
CA PHE A 57 1.37 -12.61 -3.75
C PHE A 57 0.72 -11.36 -3.14
N THR A 58 0.98 -10.20 -3.74
CA THR A 58 0.34 -8.94 -3.32
C THR A 58 -1.17 -9.05 -3.47
N GLY A 59 -1.64 -9.62 -4.57
CA GLY A 59 -3.06 -9.85 -4.77
C GLY A 59 -3.67 -10.70 -3.67
N LYS A 60 -2.96 -11.73 -3.21
CA LYS A 60 -3.44 -12.58 -2.12
C LYS A 60 -3.58 -11.81 -0.81
N ILE A 61 -2.62 -10.94 -0.50
CA ILE A 61 -2.69 -10.12 0.71
C ILE A 61 -3.96 -9.27 0.74
N PHE A 62 -4.28 -8.64 -0.40
CA PHE A 62 -5.42 -7.72 -0.51
C PHE A 62 -6.69 -8.41 -1.02
N ASN A 63 -6.65 -9.74 -1.22
CA ASN A 63 -7.77 -10.52 -1.74
C ASN A 63 -8.24 -9.97 -3.09
N MET A 64 -7.30 -9.74 -3.98
CA MET A 64 -7.53 -9.17 -5.30
C MET A 64 -6.76 -9.94 -6.36
N HIS A 65 -7.28 -9.92 -7.60
CA HIS A 65 -6.60 -10.53 -8.73
C HIS A 65 -5.32 -9.75 -9.05
N HIS A 66 -4.29 -10.42 -9.57
CA HIS A 66 -3.02 -9.77 -9.89
C HIS A 66 -3.18 -8.65 -10.91
N ALA A 67 -4.16 -8.73 -11.81
CA ALA A 67 -4.42 -7.65 -12.77
C ALA A 67 -4.85 -6.37 -12.06
N SER A 68 -5.60 -6.48 -10.96
CA SER A 68 -5.97 -5.31 -10.15
C SER A 68 -4.75 -4.68 -9.49
N VAL A 69 -3.78 -5.51 -9.10
CA VAL A 69 -2.53 -5.01 -8.51
C VAL A 69 -1.72 -4.23 -9.55
N ILE A 70 -1.63 -4.74 -10.78
CA ILE A 70 -0.96 -4.05 -11.88
C ILE A 70 -1.60 -2.68 -12.12
N HIS A 71 -2.93 -2.66 -12.20
CA HIS A 71 -3.68 -1.42 -12.41
C HIS A 71 -3.42 -0.40 -11.29
N ALA A 72 -3.45 -0.86 -10.05
CA ALA A 72 -3.19 0.00 -8.90
C ALA A 72 -1.76 0.55 -8.92
N ARG A 73 -0.78 -0.32 -9.20
CA ARG A 73 0.62 0.09 -9.30
C ARG A 73 0.81 1.19 -10.32
N ASP A 74 0.26 0.99 -11.52
CA ASP A 74 0.42 1.93 -12.62
C ASP A 74 -0.26 3.26 -12.32
N LYS A 75 -1.45 3.20 -11.71
CA LYS A 75 -2.20 4.39 -11.34
C LYS A 75 -1.44 5.23 -10.29
N VAL A 76 -0.89 4.58 -9.28
CA VAL A 76 -0.13 5.27 -8.24
C VAL A 76 1.18 5.82 -8.78
N SER A 77 1.83 5.09 -9.68
CA SER A 77 3.05 5.60 -10.32
C SER A 77 2.80 6.90 -11.07
N LYS A 78 1.66 7.01 -11.74
CA LYS A 78 1.27 8.25 -12.42
C LYS A 78 1.04 9.38 -11.41
N VAL A 79 0.40 9.07 -10.29
CA VAL A 79 0.14 10.07 -9.23
C VAL A 79 1.46 10.61 -8.67
N ILE A 80 2.38 9.70 -8.33
CA ILE A 80 3.66 10.08 -7.73
C ILE A 80 4.46 10.99 -8.67
N ASN A 81 4.33 10.80 -9.98
CA ASN A 81 5.06 11.57 -10.98
C ASN A 81 4.35 12.84 -11.43
N LYS A 82 3.21 13.17 -10.85
CA LYS A 82 2.51 14.40 -11.18
C LYS A 82 3.29 15.63 -10.71
N ARG A 83 3.17 16.71 -11.47
CA ARG A 83 3.78 17.99 -11.12
C ARG A 83 3.18 18.57 -9.84
N GLU A 84 1.84 18.44 -9.69
CA GLU A 84 1.13 18.91 -8.51
C GLU A 84 0.30 17.81 -7.92
N LEU A 85 0.43 17.64 -6.60
CA LEU A 85 -0.31 16.62 -5.85
C LEU A 85 -1.47 17.28 -5.12
N THR A 86 -2.59 16.57 -5.02
CA THR A 86 -3.69 17.00 -4.18
C THR A 86 -3.28 16.90 -2.71
N PHE A 87 -4.04 17.55 -1.83
CA PHE A 87 -3.79 17.48 -0.40
C PHE A 87 -3.83 16.03 0.10
N SER A 88 -4.84 15.27 -0.32
CA SER A 88 -4.97 13.85 0.08
C SER A 88 -3.80 13.02 -0.43
N GLU A 89 -3.38 13.23 -1.68
CA GLU A 89 -2.24 12.51 -2.24
C GLU A 89 -0.97 12.77 -1.45
N LYS A 90 -0.75 14.00 -1.02
CA LYS A 90 0.41 14.33 -0.18
C LYS A 90 0.36 13.60 1.15
N ILE A 91 -0.82 13.53 1.77
CA ILE A 91 -1.00 12.83 3.04
C ILE A 91 -0.65 11.35 2.89
N TYR A 92 -1.15 10.70 1.83
CA TYR A 92 -0.90 9.27 1.62
C TYR A 92 0.58 9.00 1.34
N ILE A 93 1.21 9.84 0.52
CA ILE A 93 2.63 9.69 0.20
C ILE A 93 3.48 9.89 1.47
N GLU A 94 3.15 10.88 2.29
CA GLU A 94 3.86 11.11 3.54
C GLU A 94 3.72 9.93 4.51
N ALA A 95 2.51 9.37 4.62
CA ALA A 95 2.28 8.21 5.49
C ALA A 95 3.12 7.01 5.01
N ILE A 96 3.15 6.77 3.70
CA ILE A 96 3.95 5.69 3.12
C ILE A 96 5.44 5.93 3.40
N ASN A 97 5.94 7.12 3.13
CA ASN A 97 7.37 7.42 3.31
C ASN A 97 7.77 7.36 4.79
N SER A 98 6.92 7.84 5.69
CA SER A 98 7.15 7.78 7.12
C SER A 98 7.26 6.33 7.60
N ALA A 99 6.32 5.49 7.17
CA ALA A 99 6.35 4.07 7.54
C ALA A 99 7.56 3.36 6.92
N LEU A 100 7.93 3.70 5.68
CA LEU A 100 9.12 3.12 5.04
C LEU A 100 10.39 3.45 5.83
N SER A 101 10.48 4.64 6.41
CA SER A 101 11.66 5.05 7.18
C SER A 101 11.84 4.22 8.45
N ARG A 102 10.79 3.56 8.91
CA ARG A 102 10.82 2.71 10.10
C ARG A 102 11.02 1.23 9.79
N VAL A 103 11.10 0.87 8.51
CA VAL A 103 11.28 -0.53 8.13
C VAL A 103 12.69 -1.00 8.48
N ARG A 104 12.77 -2.17 9.13
CA ARG A 104 14.03 -2.80 9.51
C ARG A 104 14.06 -4.22 8.94
N LEU A 105 15.12 -4.52 8.21
CA LEU A 105 15.31 -5.81 7.56
C LEU A 105 16.39 -6.67 8.23
N ASN A 106 16.83 -6.30 9.38
CA ASN A 106 17.86 -7.05 10.12
C ASN A 106 17.31 -8.27 10.81
#